data_b38dadca028aa807395c235951b495c0
#
_entry.id   b38dadca028aa807395c235951b495c0
#
_cell.length_a   1.000
_cell.length_b   1.000
_cell.length_c   1.000
_cell.angle_alpha   90.00
_cell.angle_beta   90.00
_cell.angle_gamma   90.00
#
_symmetry.space_group_name_H-M   'P 1'
#
loop_
_entity.id
_entity.type
_entity.pdbx_description
1 polymer ?
#
loop_
_entity_poly.entity_id
_entity_poly.type
_entity_poly.pdbx_seq_one_letter_code
_entity_poly.pdbx_strand_id
1 'polypeptide(L)'
;GSHIVTSGDATRLLLADRAPGPAWKIGPDRDDTLYAGLDVKFSDLAEAAFISVTGPYDDENDEPTDYRDRFCAAIARDLEMICANPDIVVQRGDRLIYCGGALAQLYESLGGRVTMAGKPYPAIYELSLVMAEGALGRPADPARVLCIGDGLPTDVRGANARGLDVLFVASGIHGAETIGPQGLNAPAVADLLHQAGLTATYAIADLVW
;
A
#
# COMPACT_ATOMS: atom_id res chain seq x y z
N GLY A 1 22.02 10.26 5.16
CA GLY A 1 21.16 9.21 4.64
C GLY A 1 19.70 9.62 4.78
N SER A 2 18.87 9.28 3.84
CA SER A 2 17.43 9.52 3.91
C SER A 2 16.82 8.61 4.99
N HIS A 3 15.96 9.18 5.85
CA HIS A 3 15.15 8.45 6.81
C HIS A 3 13.70 8.33 6.30
N ILE A 4 13.53 8.30 4.98
CA ILE A 4 12.24 8.19 4.32
C ILE A 4 12.13 6.77 3.74
N VAL A 5 10.99 6.12 3.99
CA VAL A 5 10.59 4.86 3.39
C VAL A 5 9.28 5.07 2.64
N THR A 6 9.24 4.65 1.40
CA THR A 6 8.06 4.77 0.53
C THR A 6 7.50 3.40 0.17
N SER A 7 6.26 3.36 -0.33
CA SER A 7 5.69 2.14 -0.92
C SER A 7 6.53 1.64 -2.09
N GLY A 8 7.17 2.55 -2.84
CA GLY A 8 8.12 2.20 -3.89
C GLY A 8 9.33 1.43 -3.37
N ASP A 9 9.91 1.85 -2.25
CA ASP A 9 11.04 1.14 -1.62
C ASP A 9 10.63 -0.25 -1.15
N ALA A 10 9.45 -0.38 -0.52
CA ALA A 10 8.91 -1.68 -0.12
C ALA A 10 8.62 -2.58 -1.33
N THR A 11 8.08 -2.02 -2.42
CA THR A 11 7.89 -2.76 -3.68
C THR A 11 9.22 -3.27 -4.24
N ARG A 12 10.23 -2.41 -4.28
CA ARG A 12 11.57 -2.79 -4.77
C ARG A 12 12.18 -3.94 -3.98
N LEU A 13 11.98 -3.96 -2.65
CA LEU A 13 12.42 -5.08 -1.81
C LEU A 13 11.70 -6.37 -2.21
N LEU A 14 10.36 -6.34 -2.32
CA LEU A 14 9.56 -7.50 -2.73
C LEU A 14 9.97 -8.03 -4.12
N LEU A 15 10.30 -7.13 -5.05
CA LEU A 15 10.77 -7.48 -6.40
C LEU A 15 12.17 -8.09 -6.36
N ALA A 16 13.08 -7.52 -5.54
CA ALA A 16 14.45 -8.03 -5.39
C ALA A 16 14.47 -9.46 -4.84
N ASP A 17 13.57 -9.79 -3.90
CA ASP A 17 13.42 -11.14 -3.34
C ASP A 17 12.97 -12.17 -4.37
N ARG A 18 12.38 -11.73 -5.49
CA ARG A 18 11.90 -12.57 -6.58
C ARG A 18 12.78 -12.54 -7.83
N ALA A 19 13.87 -11.73 -7.79
CA ALA A 19 14.84 -11.68 -8.87
C ALA A 19 15.50 -13.06 -9.09
N PRO A 20 15.86 -13.43 -10.33
CA PRO A 20 15.72 -12.64 -11.55
C PRO A 20 14.34 -12.70 -12.21
N GLY A 21 13.35 -13.32 -11.64
CA GLY A 21 12.02 -13.49 -12.19
C GLY A 21 11.93 -14.69 -13.13
N PRO A 22 11.38 -14.56 -14.37
CA PRO A 22 10.91 -13.31 -14.99
C PRO A 22 9.55 -12.83 -14.49
N ALA A 23 9.31 -11.53 -14.58
CA ALA A 23 8.06 -10.90 -14.22
C ALA A 23 7.20 -10.57 -15.45
N TRP A 24 5.92 -10.83 -15.39
CA TRP A 24 4.96 -10.17 -16.28
C TRP A 24 4.66 -8.78 -15.72
N LYS A 25 5.24 -7.75 -16.38
CA LYS A 25 5.01 -6.35 -15.98
C LYS A 25 3.67 -5.86 -16.53
N ILE A 26 2.86 -5.26 -15.66
CA ILE A 26 1.64 -4.54 -16.01
C ILE A 26 1.75 -3.13 -15.44
N GLY A 27 1.73 -2.14 -16.31
CA GLY A 27 1.82 -0.74 -15.96
C GLY A 27 2.37 0.10 -17.09
N PRO A 28 2.18 1.44 -17.01
CA PRO A 28 2.69 2.35 -18.02
C PRO A 28 4.21 2.49 -17.91
N ASP A 29 4.87 2.80 -19.03
CA ASP A 29 6.33 2.92 -19.13
C ASP A 29 6.94 4.00 -18.21
N ARG A 30 6.15 5.02 -17.85
CA ARG A 30 6.60 6.04 -16.87
C ARG A 30 6.97 5.49 -15.51
N ASP A 31 6.46 4.30 -15.15
CA ASP A 31 6.72 3.64 -13.87
C ASP A 31 7.98 2.77 -13.90
N ASP A 32 8.69 2.67 -15.03
CA ASP A 32 9.87 1.82 -15.20
C ASP A 32 11.04 2.19 -14.28
N THR A 33 11.04 3.42 -13.76
CA THR A 33 12.01 3.84 -12.74
C THR A 33 11.92 2.99 -11.47
N LEU A 34 10.79 2.36 -11.18
CA LEU A 34 10.61 1.43 -10.07
C LEU A 34 11.60 0.26 -10.15
N TYR A 35 11.92 -0.19 -11.35
CA TYR A 35 12.75 -1.37 -11.61
C TYR A 35 14.23 -1.04 -11.80
N ALA A 36 14.59 0.24 -11.86
CA ALA A 36 15.96 0.67 -12.13
C ALA A 36 16.95 0.08 -11.11
N GLY A 37 17.99 -0.62 -11.61
CA GLY A 37 19.03 -1.24 -10.77
C GLY A 37 18.59 -2.54 -10.05
N LEU A 38 17.39 -3.07 -10.30
CA LEU A 38 16.99 -4.41 -9.89
C LEU A 38 17.39 -5.43 -10.97
N ASP A 39 17.84 -6.62 -10.55
CA ASP A 39 18.09 -7.74 -11.47
C ASP A 39 16.78 -8.52 -11.74
N VAL A 40 15.73 -7.82 -12.14
CA VAL A 40 14.45 -8.42 -12.53
C VAL A 40 14.34 -8.42 -14.05
N LYS A 41 14.14 -9.58 -14.62
CA LYS A 41 13.85 -9.75 -16.04
C LYS A 41 12.35 -9.67 -16.29
N PHE A 42 11.97 -9.22 -17.48
CA PHE A 42 10.58 -9.19 -17.90
C PHE A 42 10.31 -10.22 -19.00
N SER A 43 9.10 -10.75 -19.01
CA SER A 43 8.62 -11.67 -20.01
C SER A 43 7.12 -11.52 -20.22
N ASP A 44 6.62 -12.16 -21.26
CA ASP A 44 5.19 -12.34 -21.42
C ASP A 44 4.63 -13.29 -20.33
N LEU A 45 3.30 -13.25 -20.18
CA LEU A 45 2.58 -14.10 -19.24
C LEU A 45 2.99 -15.58 -19.32
N ALA A 46 3.24 -16.10 -20.52
CA ALA A 46 3.56 -17.52 -20.73
C ALA A 46 4.84 -17.97 -20.01
N GLU A 47 5.81 -17.08 -19.84
CA GLU A 47 7.11 -17.40 -19.23
C GLU A 47 7.29 -16.82 -17.83
N ALA A 48 6.37 -15.93 -17.41
CA ALA A 48 6.46 -15.24 -16.13
C ALA A 48 6.46 -16.20 -14.93
N ALA A 49 7.24 -15.88 -13.92
CA ALA A 49 7.24 -16.54 -12.61
C ALA A 49 6.35 -15.78 -11.59
N PHE A 50 6.10 -14.50 -11.82
CA PHE A 50 5.19 -13.67 -11.01
C PHE A 50 4.69 -12.48 -11.85
N ILE A 51 3.73 -11.73 -11.29
CA ILE A 51 3.20 -10.50 -11.89
C ILE A 51 3.70 -9.32 -11.09
N SER A 52 4.15 -8.25 -11.76
CA SER A 52 4.42 -6.95 -11.15
C SER A 52 3.49 -5.91 -11.73
N VAL A 53 2.63 -5.31 -10.89
CA VAL A 53 1.63 -4.33 -11.34
C VAL A 53 1.84 -2.98 -10.65
N THR A 54 1.86 -1.91 -11.44
CA THR A 54 1.86 -0.52 -10.99
C THR A 54 0.54 0.18 -11.34
N GLY A 55 -0.13 -0.24 -12.39
CA GLY A 55 -1.40 0.27 -12.90
C GLY A 55 -1.79 -0.41 -14.22
N PRO A 56 -2.87 0.01 -14.87
CA PRO A 56 -3.17 -0.40 -16.25
C PRO A 56 -2.06 0.00 -17.23
N TYR A 57 -1.97 -0.65 -18.39
CA TYR A 57 -1.03 -0.25 -19.45
C TYR A 57 -1.38 1.13 -19.98
N ASP A 58 -2.65 1.33 -20.31
CA ASP A 58 -3.22 2.62 -20.69
C ASP A 58 -4.22 3.04 -19.61
N ASP A 59 -3.76 3.83 -18.62
CA ASP A 59 -4.55 4.24 -17.49
C ASP A 59 -5.67 5.23 -17.83
N GLU A 60 -5.73 5.72 -19.06
CA GLU A 60 -6.83 6.57 -19.52
C GLU A 60 -7.98 5.78 -20.17
N ASN A 61 -7.70 4.61 -20.71
CA ASN A 61 -8.66 3.86 -21.53
C ASN A 61 -8.90 2.43 -21.05
N ASP A 62 -7.92 1.79 -20.35
CA ASP A 62 -8.09 0.42 -19.91
C ASP A 62 -9.00 0.34 -18.67
N GLU A 63 -9.87 -0.67 -18.69
CA GLU A 63 -10.64 -1.07 -17.52
C GLU A 63 -10.08 -2.34 -16.88
N PRO A 64 -10.22 -2.53 -15.55
CA PRO A 64 -9.75 -3.75 -14.90
C PRO A 64 -10.26 -5.03 -15.57
N THR A 65 -11.49 -5.02 -16.09
CA THR A 65 -12.13 -6.15 -16.76
C THR A 65 -11.44 -6.59 -18.05
N ASP A 66 -10.67 -5.73 -18.69
CA ASP A 66 -9.91 -6.04 -19.92
C ASP A 66 -8.77 -7.04 -19.64
N TYR A 67 -8.35 -7.15 -18.39
CA TYR A 67 -7.30 -8.06 -17.92
C TYR A 67 -7.81 -9.43 -17.50
N ARG A 68 -9.14 -9.64 -17.44
CA ARG A 68 -9.77 -10.83 -16.86
C ARG A 68 -9.23 -12.14 -17.41
N ASP A 69 -9.21 -12.31 -18.73
CA ASP A 69 -8.82 -13.58 -19.37
C ASP A 69 -7.34 -13.89 -19.11
N ARG A 70 -6.48 -12.85 -19.16
CA ARG A 70 -5.05 -12.98 -18.85
C ARG A 70 -4.84 -13.30 -17.37
N PHE A 71 -5.65 -12.74 -16.48
CA PHE A 71 -5.61 -13.05 -15.05
C PHE A 71 -6.05 -14.47 -14.76
N CYS A 72 -7.10 -14.98 -15.42
CA CYS A 72 -7.48 -16.38 -15.31
C CYS A 72 -6.35 -17.32 -15.76
N ALA A 73 -5.66 -16.97 -16.85
CA ALA A 73 -4.50 -17.75 -17.32
C ALA A 73 -3.31 -17.68 -16.33
N ALA A 74 -3.08 -16.53 -15.69
CA ALA A 74 -2.05 -16.37 -14.67
C ALA A 74 -2.36 -17.19 -13.41
N ILE A 75 -3.62 -17.19 -12.97
CA ILE A 75 -4.09 -17.98 -11.82
C ILE A 75 -3.94 -19.47 -12.08
N ALA A 76 -4.25 -19.95 -13.30
CA ALA A 76 -4.05 -21.35 -13.69
C ALA A 76 -2.57 -21.78 -13.61
N ARG A 77 -1.63 -20.84 -13.62
CA ARG A 77 -0.20 -21.04 -13.41
C ARG A 77 0.27 -20.75 -11.98
N ASP A 78 -0.64 -20.47 -11.06
CA ASP A 78 -0.38 -20.11 -9.66
C ASP A 78 0.57 -18.90 -9.51
N LEU A 79 0.50 -17.92 -10.42
CA LEU A 79 1.34 -16.73 -10.33
C LEU A 79 0.87 -15.84 -9.17
N GLU A 80 1.81 -15.35 -8.38
CA GLU A 80 1.57 -14.30 -7.39
C GLU A 80 1.66 -12.93 -8.07
N MET A 81 0.78 -11.99 -7.68
CA MET A 81 0.84 -10.59 -8.11
C MET A 81 1.46 -9.74 -7.01
N ILE A 82 2.49 -8.97 -7.34
CA ILE A 82 3.03 -7.89 -6.51
C ILE A 82 2.44 -6.58 -7.00
N CYS A 83 1.68 -5.91 -6.14
CA CYS A 83 1.05 -4.63 -6.44
C CYS A 83 1.79 -3.48 -5.74
N ALA A 84 2.35 -2.58 -6.54
CA ALA A 84 3.10 -1.42 -6.07
C ALA A 84 2.21 -0.28 -5.56
N ASN A 85 1.00 -0.15 -6.12
CA ASN A 85 0.06 0.92 -5.82
C ASN A 85 -1.29 0.33 -5.40
N PRO A 86 -1.63 0.33 -4.09
CA PRO A 86 -2.87 -0.25 -3.59
C PRO A 86 -4.11 0.60 -3.87
N ASP A 87 -3.98 1.82 -4.37
CA ASP A 87 -5.12 2.67 -4.69
C ASP A 87 -5.96 2.03 -5.80
N ILE A 88 -7.29 2.12 -5.66
CA ILE A 88 -8.25 1.60 -6.64
C ILE A 88 -8.38 2.59 -7.79
N VAL A 89 -8.62 3.86 -7.44
CA VAL A 89 -8.76 4.97 -8.38
C VAL A 89 -8.07 6.21 -7.83
N VAL A 90 -7.62 7.07 -8.74
CA VAL A 90 -7.16 8.42 -8.42
C VAL A 90 -7.89 9.43 -9.28
N GLN A 91 -8.08 10.64 -8.76
CA GLN A 91 -8.62 11.74 -9.54
C GLN A 91 -7.49 12.44 -10.31
N ARG A 92 -7.66 12.54 -11.63
CA ARG A 92 -6.76 13.30 -12.50
C ARG A 92 -7.58 14.31 -13.30
N GLY A 93 -7.56 15.57 -12.89
CA GLY A 93 -8.48 16.57 -13.39
C GLY A 93 -9.93 16.18 -13.05
N ASP A 94 -10.79 16.11 -14.06
CA ASP A 94 -12.21 15.75 -13.91
C ASP A 94 -12.48 14.25 -14.11
N ARG A 95 -11.43 13.42 -14.29
CA ARG A 95 -11.55 11.97 -14.53
C ARG A 95 -11.08 11.16 -13.36
N LEU A 96 -11.76 10.04 -13.10
CA LEU A 96 -11.27 8.97 -12.23
C LEU A 96 -10.49 7.98 -13.09
N ILE A 97 -9.30 7.62 -12.65
CA ILE A 97 -8.36 6.74 -13.35
C ILE A 97 -8.07 5.54 -12.46
N TYR A 98 -8.16 4.35 -13.03
CA TYR A 98 -7.84 3.11 -12.32
C TYR A 98 -6.35 3.01 -12.02
N CYS A 99 -6.04 2.49 -10.83
CA CYS A 99 -4.69 2.23 -10.35
C CYS A 99 -4.41 0.73 -10.22
N GLY A 100 -3.21 0.39 -9.78
CA GLY A 100 -2.79 -0.99 -9.57
C GLY A 100 -3.71 -1.79 -8.66
N GLY A 101 -4.24 -1.14 -7.61
CA GLY A 101 -5.17 -1.75 -6.66
C GLY A 101 -6.47 -2.26 -7.29
N ALA A 102 -6.98 -1.60 -8.34
CA ALA A 102 -8.16 -2.09 -9.06
C ALA A 102 -7.88 -3.41 -9.79
N LEU A 103 -6.70 -3.53 -10.40
CA LEU A 103 -6.24 -4.77 -11.04
C LEU A 103 -6.01 -5.88 -10.01
N ALA A 104 -5.39 -5.53 -8.88
CA ALA A 104 -5.15 -6.45 -7.77
C ALA A 104 -6.47 -6.97 -7.19
N GLN A 105 -7.46 -6.09 -6.98
CA GLN A 105 -8.79 -6.46 -6.49
C GLN A 105 -9.50 -7.42 -7.46
N LEU A 106 -9.42 -7.17 -8.77
CA LEU A 106 -9.94 -8.11 -9.76
C LEU A 106 -9.22 -9.45 -9.66
N TYR A 107 -7.88 -9.45 -9.58
CA TYR A 107 -7.08 -10.67 -9.49
C TYR A 107 -7.45 -11.52 -8.27
N GLU A 108 -7.57 -10.90 -7.09
CA GLU A 108 -8.05 -11.56 -5.87
C GLU A 108 -9.47 -12.11 -6.00
N SER A 109 -10.39 -11.34 -6.62
CA SER A 109 -11.78 -11.79 -6.83
C SER A 109 -11.89 -13.03 -7.73
N LEU A 110 -10.91 -13.25 -8.59
CA LEU A 110 -10.79 -14.43 -9.44
C LEU A 110 -10.08 -15.60 -8.76
N GLY A 111 -9.58 -15.43 -7.51
CA GLY A 111 -8.87 -16.43 -6.73
C GLY A 111 -7.34 -16.34 -6.82
N GLY A 112 -6.80 -15.25 -7.38
CA GLY A 112 -5.36 -15.01 -7.43
C GLY A 112 -4.79 -14.53 -6.10
N ARG A 113 -3.48 -14.74 -5.91
CA ARG A 113 -2.74 -14.27 -4.72
C ARG A 113 -2.09 -12.93 -5.00
N VAL A 114 -2.29 -11.95 -4.10
CA VAL A 114 -1.72 -10.60 -4.21
C VAL A 114 -0.89 -10.27 -2.98
N THR A 115 0.28 -9.70 -3.21
CA THR A 115 1.11 -9.06 -2.20
C THR A 115 1.18 -7.57 -2.46
N MET A 116 0.66 -6.77 -1.53
CA MET A 116 0.67 -5.31 -1.58
C MET A 116 1.87 -4.76 -0.82
N ALA A 117 2.51 -3.71 -1.34
CA ALA A 117 3.71 -3.12 -0.75
C ALA A 117 3.42 -1.95 0.20
N GLY A 118 2.37 -1.15 -0.08
CA GLY A 118 2.02 0.04 0.71
C GLY A 118 1.24 -0.25 1.99
N LYS A 119 0.89 0.81 2.75
CA LYS A 119 0.00 0.70 3.93
C LYS A 119 -1.39 0.20 3.50
N PRO A 120 -2.04 -0.65 4.29
CA PRO A 120 -1.73 -1.16 5.63
C PRO A 120 -0.88 -2.45 5.64
N TYR A 121 -0.28 -2.84 4.55
CA TYR A 121 0.34 -4.15 4.36
C TYR A 121 1.72 -4.28 5.02
N PRO A 122 2.20 -5.53 5.27
CA PRO A 122 3.41 -5.80 6.05
C PRO A 122 4.67 -5.10 5.56
N ALA A 123 4.95 -5.19 4.27
CA ALA A 123 6.26 -4.88 3.70
C ALA A 123 6.78 -3.47 4.06
N ILE A 124 5.90 -2.45 4.03
CA ILE A 124 6.32 -1.08 4.35
C ILE A 124 6.68 -0.90 5.83
N TYR A 125 5.95 -1.57 6.75
CA TYR A 125 6.22 -1.51 8.19
C TYR A 125 7.54 -2.23 8.51
N GLU A 126 7.76 -3.41 7.96
CA GLU A 126 8.98 -4.20 8.15
C GLU A 126 10.20 -3.42 7.66
N LEU A 127 10.13 -2.85 6.45
CA LEU A 127 11.20 -2.01 5.91
C LEU A 127 11.43 -0.76 6.78
N SER A 128 10.37 -0.12 7.26
CA SER A 128 10.48 1.06 8.13
C SER A 128 11.16 0.73 9.46
N LEU A 129 10.84 -0.42 10.05
CA LEU A 129 11.48 -0.89 11.29
C LEU A 129 12.96 -1.21 11.06
N VAL A 130 13.31 -1.91 9.97
CA VAL A 130 14.71 -2.20 9.60
C VAL A 130 15.51 -0.90 9.43
N MET A 131 14.92 0.11 8.76
CA MET A 131 15.56 1.41 8.61
C MET A 131 15.73 2.14 9.94
N ALA A 132 14.73 2.07 10.82
CA ALA A 132 14.82 2.64 12.18
C ALA A 132 15.89 1.95 13.01
N GLU A 133 15.99 0.62 12.96
CA GLU A 133 17.03 -0.16 13.63
C GLU A 133 18.44 0.22 13.17
N GLY A 134 18.61 0.37 11.85
CA GLY A 134 19.86 0.85 11.26
C GLY A 134 20.26 2.24 11.77
N ALA A 135 19.31 3.16 11.92
CA ALA A 135 19.53 4.49 12.45
C ALA A 135 19.82 4.48 13.96
N LEU A 136 19.15 3.59 14.72
CA LEU A 136 19.34 3.44 16.18
C LEU A 136 20.59 2.67 16.56
N GLY A 137 21.15 1.86 15.66
CA GLY A 137 22.24 0.93 15.94
C GLY A 137 21.87 -0.21 16.89
N ARG A 138 20.57 -0.50 17.04
CA ARG A 138 20.03 -1.55 17.90
C ARG A 138 18.62 -1.95 17.44
N PRO A 139 18.11 -3.14 17.83
CA PRO A 139 16.73 -3.54 17.53
C PRO A 139 15.70 -2.49 17.99
N ALA A 140 14.68 -2.28 17.20
CA ALA A 140 13.55 -1.47 17.57
C ALA A 140 12.64 -2.25 18.55
N ASP A 141 12.29 -1.61 19.64
CA ASP A 141 11.29 -2.15 20.58
C ASP A 141 9.89 -1.72 20.09
N PRO A 142 9.02 -2.64 19.68
CA PRO A 142 7.67 -2.30 19.20
C PRO A 142 6.88 -1.45 20.19
N ALA A 143 7.05 -1.66 21.50
CA ALA A 143 6.39 -0.88 22.54
C ALA A 143 6.85 0.60 22.59
N ARG A 144 7.86 0.97 21.83
CA ARG A 144 8.39 2.34 21.70
C ARG A 144 8.17 2.93 20.31
N VAL A 145 7.40 2.25 19.48
CA VAL A 145 7.04 2.71 18.13
C VAL A 145 5.65 3.31 18.18
N LEU A 146 5.53 4.58 17.78
CA LEU A 146 4.28 5.28 17.61
C LEU A 146 4.03 5.55 16.13
N CYS A 147 2.98 4.96 15.59
CA CYS A 147 2.50 5.28 14.25
C CYS A 147 1.65 6.55 14.31
N ILE A 148 1.85 7.48 13.40
CA ILE A 148 1.11 8.74 13.32
C ILE A 148 0.44 8.82 11.94
N GLY A 149 -0.87 9.03 11.90
CA GLY A 149 -1.59 9.13 10.64
C GLY A 149 -3.08 9.42 10.82
N ASP A 150 -3.75 9.65 9.68
CA ASP A 150 -5.16 10.05 9.61
C ASP A 150 -6.03 9.03 8.86
N GLY A 151 -5.41 8.08 8.15
CA GLY A 151 -6.11 7.09 7.34
C GLY A 151 -6.53 5.86 8.14
N LEU A 152 -7.83 5.67 8.39
CA LEU A 152 -8.32 4.46 9.07
C LEU A 152 -7.98 3.17 8.32
N PRO A 153 -8.24 3.05 6.98
CA PRO A 153 -7.97 1.83 6.26
C PRO A 153 -6.48 1.57 6.00
N THR A 154 -5.63 2.55 6.21
CA THR A 154 -4.19 2.52 5.90
C THR A 154 -3.33 2.61 7.16
N ASP A 155 -3.25 3.80 7.77
CA ASP A 155 -2.37 4.06 8.90
C ASP A 155 -2.78 3.30 10.15
N VAL A 156 -4.05 3.47 10.56
CA VAL A 156 -4.56 2.87 11.80
C VAL A 156 -4.65 1.36 11.67
N ARG A 157 -5.24 0.85 10.58
CA ARG A 157 -5.35 -0.59 10.32
C ARG A 157 -3.98 -1.26 10.26
N GLY A 158 -3.02 -0.65 9.58
CA GLY A 158 -1.69 -1.20 9.44
C GLY A 158 -0.93 -1.27 10.76
N ALA A 159 -1.02 -0.25 11.61
CA ALA A 159 -0.44 -0.24 12.94
C ALA A 159 -1.12 -1.27 13.87
N ASN A 160 -2.48 -1.33 13.86
CA ASN A 160 -3.23 -2.31 14.64
C ASN A 160 -2.87 -3.76 14.26
N ALA A 161 -2.73 -4.05 12.97
CA ALA A 161 -2.34 -5.37 12.48
C ALA A 161 -0.95 -5.81 12.97
N ARG A 162 -0.13 -4.87 13.47
CA ARG A 162 1.21 -5.12 14.01
C ARG A 162 1.33 -4.92 15.52
N GLY A 163 0.22 -4.59 16.20
CA GLY A 163 0.23 -4.29 17.62
C GLY A 163 1.05 -3.06 18.00
N LEU A 164 1.17 -2.08 17.07
CA LEU A 164 1.87 -0.82 17.31
C LEU A 164 0.93 0.25 17.81
N ASP A 165 1.45 1.14 18.66
CA ASP A 165 0.70 2.29 19.14
C ASP A 165 0.37 3.26 18.01
N VAL A 166 -0.80 3.91 18.11
CA VAL A 166 -1.30 4.87 17.12
C VAL A 166 -1.64 6.20 17.73
N LEU A 167 -1.13 7.27 17.16
CA LEU A 167 -1.63 8.64 17.31
C LEU A 167 -2.49 8.97 16.07
N PHE A 168 -3.81 9.00 16.24
CA PHE A 168 -4.75 9.37 15.19
C PHE A 168 -4.83 10.89 15.05
N VAL A 169 -4.59 11.41 13.83
CA VAL A 169 -4.70 12.83 13.48
C VAL A 169 -6.09 13.11 12.92
N ALA A 170 -6.93 13.74 13.74
CA ALA A 170 -8.36 13.85 13.47
C ALA A 170 -8.71 14.86 12.35
N SER A 171 -7.90 15.92 12.16
CA SER A 171 -8.13 16.94 11.11
C SER A 171 -7.81 16.48 9.69
N GLY A 172 -7.27 15.26 9.52
CA GLY A 172 -6.98 14.68 8.21
C GLY A 172 -8.23 14.33 7.40
N ILE A 173 -8.22 13.19 6.73
CA ILE A 173 -9.30 12.79 5.81
C ILE A 173 -10.69 12.64 6.48
N HIS A 174 -10.74 12.50 7.81
CA HIS A 174 -11.96 12.41 8.62
C HIS A 174 -12.33 13.71 9.34
N GLY A 175 -11.66 14.83 9.03
CA GLY A 175 -11.81 16.08 9.77
C GLY A 175 -13.24 16.62 9.86
N ALA A 176 -14.05 16.41 8.82
CA ALA A 176 -15.46 16.83 8.81
C ALA A 176 -16.31 16.14 9.89
N GLU A 177 -15.93 14.93 10.32
CA GLU A 177 -16.66 14.12 11.30
C GLU A 177 -16.08 14.25 12.71
N THR A 178 -14.76 14.48 12.80
CA THR A 178 -13.99 14.36 14.03
C THR A 178 -13.59 15.69 14.66
N ILE A 179 -13.73 16.81 13.92
CA ILE A 179 -13.46 18.17 14.41
C ILE A 179 -14.75 18.95 14.56
N GLY A 180 -15.00 19.46 15.77
CA GLY A 180 -16.13 20.32 16.08
C GLY A 180 -15.71 21.76 16.34
N PRO A 181 -16.65 22.67 16.66
CA PRO A 181 -16.38 24.08 16.97
C PRO A 181 -15.40 24.32 18.13
N GLN A 182 -15.25 23.33 19.02
CA GLN A 182 -14.35 23.39 20.17
C GLN A 182 -13.04 22.59 19.96
N GLY A 183 -12.75 22.17 18.73
CA GLY A 183 -11.61 21.32 18.39
C GLY A 183 -11.97 19.84 18.30
N LEU A 184 -11.10 18.98 18.80
CA LEU A 184 -11.26 17.53 18.75
C LEU A 184 -12.59 17.05 19.38
N ASN A 185 -13.41 16.34 18.61
CA ASN A 185 -14.62 15.67 19.08
C ASN A 185 -14.27 14.22 19.45
N ALA A 186 -13.82 14.02 20.69
CA ALA A 186 -13.38 12.70 21.17
C ALA A 186 -14.46 11.61 21.08
N PRO A 187 -15.76 11.86 21.38
CA PRO A 187 -16.81 10.88 21.12
C PRO A 187 -16.92 10.47 19.66
N ALA A 188 -16.91 11.43 18.72
CA ALA A 188 -16.99 11.12 17.30
C ALA A 188 -15.78 10.30 16.81
N VAL A 189 -14.58 10.59 17.32
CA VAL A 189 -13.38 9.77 17.03
C VAL A 189 -13.54 8.36 17.55
N ALA A 190 -14.05 8.19 18.78
CA ALA A 190 -14.27 6.85 19.37
C ALA A 190 -15.30 6.05 18.57
N ASP A 191 -16.42 6.68 18.16
CA ASP A 191 -17.46 6.06 17.36
C ASP A 191 -16.92 5.65 15.97
N LEU A 192 -16.15 6.52 15.33
CA LEU A 192 -15.54 6.27 14.01
C LEU A 192 -14.58 5.06 14.07
N LEU A 193 -13.70 5.03 15.05
CA LEU A 193 -12.78 3.91 15.26
C LEU A 193 -13.53 2.60 15.57
N HIS A 194 -14.55 2.67 16.43
CA HIS A 194 -15.37 1.51 16.79
C HIS A 194 -16.11 0.94 15.57
N GLN A 195 -16.72 1.79 14.74
CA GLN A 195 -17.40 1.36 13.51
C GLN A 195 -16.44 0.70 12.52
N ALA A 196 -15.19 1.16 12.47
CA ALA A 196 -14.15 0.56 11.63
C ALA A 196 -13.53 -0.72 12.23
N GLY A 197 -13.86 -1.08 13.48
CA GLY A 197 -13.23 -2.18 14.23
C GLY A 197 -11.74 -1.94 14.49
N LEU A 198 -11.36 -0.68 14.70
CA LEU A 198 -9.98 -0.23 14.89
C LEU A 198 -9.81 0.46 16.24
N THR A 199 -8.55 0.62 16.67
CA THR A 199 -8.18 1.31 17.90
C THR A 199 -7.07 2.33 17.65
N ALA A 200 -7.06 3.41 18.43
CA ALA A 200 -5.93 4.33 18.50
C ALA A 200 -5.55 4.53 19.98
N THR A 201 -4.25 4.54 20.26
CA THR A 201 -3.74 4.78 21.62
C THR A 201 -3.97 6.22 22.03
N TYR A 202 -3.83 7.14 21.07
CA TYR A 202 -4.00 8.57 21.23
C TYR A 202 -4.74 9.17 20.05
N ALA A 203 -5.38 10.33 20.27
CA ALA A 203 -5.93 11.16 19.21
C ALA A 203 -5.58 12.63 19.45
N ILE A 204 -5.31 13.35 18.37
CA ILE A 204 -5.00 14.78 18.39
C ILE A 204 -5.79 15.49 17.28
N ALA A 205 -6.15 16.74 17.51
CA ALA A 205 -6.85 17.52 16.47
C ALA A 205 -5.96 17.71 15.25
N ASP A 206 -4.81 18.34 15.44
CA ASP A 206 -3.82 18.63 14.40
C ASP A 206 -2.42 18.21 14.84
N LEU A 207 -1.58 17.84 13.89
CA LEU A 207 -0.17 17.59 14.13
C LEU A 207 0.58 18.93 14.09
N VAL A 208 0.98 19.42 15.25
CA VAL A 208 1.72 20.69 15.41
C VAL A 208 3.12 20.39 15.91
N TRP A 209 4.11 21.01 15.28
CA TRP A 209 5.55 20.89 15.60
C TRP A 209 6.07 22.13 16.31
#